data_85dd9508f520125792a994f95da7feb3
#
_entry.id   85dd9508f520125792a994f95da7feb3
#
_cell.length_a   1.000
_cell.length_b   1.000
_cell.length_c   1.000
_cell.angle_alpha   90.00
_cell.angle_beta   90.00
_cell.angle_gamma   90.00
#
_symmetry.space_group_name_H-M   'P 1'
#
loop_
_entity.id
_entity.type
_entity.pdbx_description
1 polymer ?
#
loop_
_entity_poly.entity_id
_entity_poly.type
_entity_poly.pdbx_seq_one_letter_code
_entity_poly.pdbx_strand_id
1 'polypeptide(L)'
;MGIIGIRLADLQPPGECLKLSDMRTVALLPVEASTQEIVHQQLETVASETGIIAKAILSDEGSDLSGDVDRFCMAHPETTRHRDMPHMCARLLKKRLEKDERWNAFIKQTTQTKFQTAQTELAFLVPPRLRSKARYMNLQSITRWAEKVLAVLDDPSLVDYSSCSVDRLNE
;
A
#
# COMPACT_ATOMS: atom_id res chain seq x y z
N MET A 1 11.51 -2.17 -16.11
CA MET A 1 10.95 -1.11 -15.22
C MET A 1 9.74 -0.47 -15.89
N GLY A 2 8.68 -0.14 -15.14
CA GLY A 2 7.52 0.61 -15.64
C GLY A 2 7.56 2.03 -15.09
N ILE A 3 7.39 3.02 -15.96
CA ILE A 3 7.27 4.43 -15.59
C ILE A 3 5.84 4.85 -15.90
N ILE A 4 5.13 5.28 -14.88
CA ILE A 4 3.75 5.76 -14.97
C ILE A 4 3.77 7.25 -14.61
N GLY A 5 3.07 8.06 -15.39
CA GLY A 5 3.02 9.50 -15.19
C GLY A 5 1.61 10.07 -15.25
N ILE A 6 1.46 11.27 -14.72
CA ILE A 6 0.27 12.09 -14.84
C ILE A 6 0.68 13.50 -15.27
N ARG A 7 -0.11 14.13 -16.10
CA ARG A 7 0.09 15.55 -16.44
C ARG A 7 -0.35 16.41 -15.26
N LEU A 8 0.38 17.47 -14.96
CA LEU A 8 -0.01 18.42 -13.91
C LEU A 8 -1.39 19.04 -14.14
N ALA A 9 -1.78 19.21 -15.41
CA ALA A 9 -3.10 19.72 -15.77
C ALA A 9 -4.25 18.72 -15.48
N ASP A 10 -3.92 17.42 -15.36
CA ASP A 10 -4.90 16.35 -15.10
C ASP A 10 -4.94 15.98 -13.60
N LEU A 11 -4.18 16.71 -12.75
CA LEU A 11 -4.21 16.50 -11.30
C LEU A 11 -5.59 16.88 -10.74
N GLN A 12 -6.09 15.99 -9.91
CA GLN A 12 -7.34 16.23 -9.18
C GLN A 12 -7.15 17.34 -8.11
N PRO A 13 -8.23 18.03 -7.73
CA PRO A 13 -8.18 19.00 -6.66
C PRO A 13 -7.63 18.41 -5.35
N PRO A 14 -7.03 19.22 -4.47
CA PRO A 14 -6.57 18.75 -3.17
C PRO A 14 -7.69 18.05 -2.39
N GLY A 15 -7.41 16.84 -1.92
CA GLY A 15 -8.37 15.99 -1.18
C GLY A 15 -9.01 14.88 -2.01
N GLU A 16 -8.90 14.91 -3.31
CA GLU A 16 -9.32 13.79 -4.16
C GLU A 16 -8.15 12.83 -4.42
N CYS A 17 -8.45 11.54 -4.40
CA CYS A 17 -7.46 10.51 -4.69
C CYS A 17 -7.30 10.32 -6.19
N LEU A 18 -6.06 10.24 -6.67
CA LEU A 18 -5.74 9.83 -8.03
C LEU A 18 -6.25 8.41 -8.30
N LYS A 19 -6.88 8.23 -9.43
CA LYS A 19 -7.34 6.92 -9.93
C LYS A 19 -6.35 6.40 -10.97
N LEU A 20 -6.35 5.10 -11.18
CA LEU A 20 -5.51 4.48 -12.21
C LEU A 20 -5.83 5.03 -13.62
N SER A 21 -7.08 5.41 -13.87
CA SER A 21 -7.53 6.04 -15.11
C SER A 21 -6.89 7.39 -15.40
N ASP A 22 -6.42 8.08 -14.36
CA ASP A 22 -5.80 9.40 -14.48
C ASP A 22 -4.31 9.28 -14.85
N MET A 23 -3.77 8.07 -14.75
CA MET A 23 -2.38 7.76 -14.99
C MET A 23 -2.15 7.23 -16.40
N ARG A 24 -0.99 7.52 -16.97
CA ARG A 24 -0.55 7.03 -18.28
C ARG A 24 0.76 6.28 -18.14
N THR A 25 0.89 5.18 -18.85
CA THR A 25 2.20 4.53 -18.99
C THR A 25 3.07 5.42 -19.87
N VAL A 26 4.16 5.90 -19.31
CA VAL A 26 5.14 6.74 -20.02
C VAL A 26 6.16 5.83 -20.71
N ALA A 27 6.65 4.82 -20.01
CA ALA A 27 7.57 3.83 -20.58
C ALA A 27 7.42 2.45 -19.93
N LEU A 28 7.62 1.41 -20.71
CA LEU A 28 7.81 0.02 -20.25
C LEU A 28 9.15 -0.46 -20.80
N LEU A 29 10.13 -0.53 -19.94
CA LEU A 29 11.50 -0.86 -20.30
C LEU A 29 11.84 -2.22 -19.68
N PRO A 30 12.02 -3.29 -20.50
CA PRO A 30 12.42 -4.58 -20.01
C PRO A 30 13.82 -4.49 -19.40
N VAL A 31 14.01 -5.09 -18.23
CA VAL A 31 15.30 -5.17 -17.56
C VAL A 31 15.45 -6.56 -16.95
N GLU A 32 16.63 -7.16 -17.11
CA GLU A 32 16.95 -8.44 -16.49
C GLU A 32 17.23 -8.27 -15.00
N ALA A 33 17.81 -7.14 -14.60
CA ALA A 33 18.06 -6.77 -13.21
C ALA A 33 17.85 -5.26 -13.03
N SER A 34 17.30 -4.88 -11.88
CA SER A 34 17.20 -3.46 -11.51
C SER A 34 18.47 -3.09 -10.75
N THR A 35 19.33 -2.32 -11.38
CA THR A 35 20.50 -1.72 -10.75
C THR A 35 20.34 -0.19 -10.76
N GLN A 36 21.03 0.47 -9.86
CA GLN A 36 21.01 1.94 -9.80
C GLN A 36 21.28 2.59 -11.15
N GLU A 37 22.33 2.19 -11.83
CA GLU A 37 22.76 2.78 -13.09
C GLU A 37 21.72 2.60 -14.21
N ILE A 38 21.03 1.47 -14.25
CA ILE A 38 19.97 1.20 -15.21
C ILE A 38 18.80 2.15 -15.00
N VAL A 39 18.41 2.40 -13.75
CA VAL A 39 17.29 3.32 -13.44
C VAL A 39 17.61 4.75 -13.91
N HIS A 40 18.81 5.25 -13.62
CA HIS A 40 19.24 6.57 -14.08
C HIS A 40 19.21 6.68 -15.61
N GLN A 41 19.84 5.73 -16.30
CA GLN A 41 19.85 5.69 -17.77
C GLN A 41 18.45 5.66 -18.37
N GLN A 42 17.54 4.92 -17.77
CA GLN A 42 16.16 4.85 -18.25
C GLN A 42 15.39 6.15 -18.06
N LEU A 43 15.61 6.87 -16.95
CA LEU A 43 15.02 8.19 -16.75
C LEU A 43 15.55 9.20 -17.77
N GLU A 44 16.85 9.21 -18.01
CA GLU A 44 17.48 10.07 -19.04
C GLU A 44 17.00 9.71 -20.45
N THR A 45 16.88 8.43 -20.77
CA THR A 45 16.36 7.97 -22.07
C THR A 45 14.94 8.48 -22.28
N VAL A 46 14.07 8.31 -21.29
CA VAL A 46 12.68 8.76 -21.38
C VAL A 46 12.62 10.30 -21.51
N ALA A 47 13.43 11.04 -20.74
CA ALA A 47 13.47 12.50 -20.84
C ALA A 47 13.94 12.94 -22.26
N SER A 48 14.94 12.28 -22.80
CA SER A 48 15.46 12.56 -24.14
C SER A 48 14.46 12.21 -25.26
N GLU A 49 13.84 11.01 -25.19
CA GLU A 49 12.91 10.53 -26.22
C GLU A 49 11.59 11.32 -26.24
N THR A 50 11.11 11.72 -25.06
CA THR A 50 9.85 12.46 -24.95
C THR A 50 10.02 13.98 -25.05
N GLY A 51 11.24 14.48 -24.86
CA GLY A 51 11.50 15.90 -24.68
C GLY A 51 10.87 16.51 -23.42
N ILE A 52 10.44 15.66 -22.48
CA ILE A 52 9.72 16.09 -21.27
C ILE A 52 10.54 15.71 -20.04
N ILE A 53 10.89 16.71 -19.24
CA ILE A 53 11.49 16.52 -17.92
C ILE A 53 10.38 16.52 -16.88
N ALA A 54 10.35 15.48 -16.05
CA ALA A 54 9.36 15.34 -14.99
C ALA A 54 9.49 16.48 -13.97
N LYS A 55 8.40 17.11 -13.57
CA LYS A 55 8.39 18.09 -12.46
C LYS A 55 8.53 17.45 -11.10
N ALA A 56 8.04 16.23 -10.96
CA ALA A 56 8.11 15.46 -9.72
C ALA A 56 8.27 13.97 -10.03
N ILE A 57 9.08 13.29 -9.26
CA ILE A 57 9.25 11.83 -9.30
C ILE A 57 8.87 11.27 -7.93
N LEU A 58 7.85 10.40 -7.90
CA LEU A 58 7.49 9.63 -6.72
C LEU A 58 8.10 8.23 -6.84
N SER A 59 8.94 7.86 -5.89
CA SER A 59 9.54 6.52 -5.85
C SER A 59 9.49 5.94 -4.44
N ASP A 60 9.50 4.61 -4.34
CA ASP A 60 9.80 3.97 -3.07
C ASP A 60 11.29 4.19 -2.71
N GLU A 61 11.66 3.82 -1.48
CA GLU A 61 13.05 3.89 -1.02
C GLU A 61 13.78 2.56 -1.19
N GLY A 62 13.54 1.85 -2.29
CA GLY A 62 14.37 0.71 -2.67
C GLY A 62 15.81 1.16 -2.84
N SER A 63 16.76 0.32 -2.41
CA SER A 63 18.21 0.64 -2.50
C SER A 63 18.66 0.88 -3.92
N ASP A 64 17.97 0.28 -4.87
CA ASP A 64 18.19 0.36 -6.32
C ASP A 64 17.57 1.59 -6.98
N LEU A 65 16.59 2.25 -6.32
CA LEU A 65 15.89 3.40 -6.87
C LEU A 65 16.34 4.74 -6.26
N SER A 66 16.74 4.72 -4.97
CA SER A 66 16.93 5.98 -4.25
C SER A 66 18.11 6.80 -4.75
N GLY A 67 19.24 6.16 -5.02
CA GLY A 67 20.46 6.87 -5.46
C GLY A 67 20.35 7.48 -6.84
N ASP A 68 19.65 6.83 -7.75
CA ASP A 68 19.60 7.28 -9.14
C ASP A 68 18.51 8.29 -9.44
N VAL A 69 17.39 8.21 -8.73
CA VAL A 69 16.41 9.30 -8.73
C VAL A 69 17.05 10.58 -8.18
N ASP A 70 17.88 10.48 -7.11
CA ASP A 70 18.61 11.63 -6.60
C ASP A 70 19.61 12.18 -7.64
N ARG A 71 20.34 11.30 -8.35
CA ARG A 71 21.26 11.69 -9.42
C ARG A 71 20.54 12.38 -10.57
N PHE A 72 19.37 11.83 -10.99
CA PHE A 72 18.53 12.46 -12.02
C PHE A 72 18.05 13.85 -11.56
N CYS A 73 17.58 14.00 -10.32
CA CYS A 73 17.17 15.29 -9.78
C CYS A 73 18.33 16.30 -9.66
N MET A 74 19.57 15.83 -9.41
CA MET A 74 20.74 16.70 -9.44
C MET A 74 21.06 17.21 -10.85
N ALA A 75 20.88 16.38 -11.87
CA ALA A 75 21.05 16.77 -13.27
C ALA A 75 19.91 17.66 -13.79
N HIS A 76 18.71 17.52 -13.21
CA HIS A 76 17.51 18.26 -13.57
C HIS A 76 16.94 19.01 -12.36
N PRO A 77 17.46 20.19 -12.01
CA PRO A 77 17.08 20.93 -10.79
C PRO A 77 15.60 21.33 -10.69
N GLU A 78 14.88 21.33 -11.83
CA GLU A 78 13.45 21.55 -11.90
C GLU A 78 12.62 20.35 -11.45
N THR A 79 13.23 19.17 -11.29
CA THR A 79 12.60 17.93 -10.85
C THR A 79 12.66 17.79 -9.34
N THR A 80 11.51 17.67 -8.68
CA THR A 80 11.43 17.41 -7.24
C THR A 80 11.25 15.92 -6.99
N ARG A 81 12.05 15.36 -6.09
CA ARG A 81 11.85 13.99 -5.62
C ARG A 81 10.86 13.95 -4.47
N HIS A 82 9.87 13.08 -4.59
CA HIS A 82 8.95 12.70 -3.50
C HIS A 82 9.15 11.23 -3.11
N ARG A 83 9.07 10.98 -1.82
CA ARG A 83 9.18 9.64 -1.25
C ARG A 83 7.79 9.04 -1.07
N ASP A 84 7.65 7.75 -1.33
CA ASP A 84 6.42 7.02 -1.01
C ASP A 84 6.27 6.87 0.50
N MET A 85 5.51 7.78 1.11
CA MET A 85 5.28 7.82 2.55
C MET A 85 4.63 6.54 3.09
N PRO A 86 3.59 5.97 2.47
CA PRO A 86 3.05 4.66 2.85
C PRO A 86 4.12 3.56 2.94
N HIS A 87 4.99 3.46 1.94
CA HIS A 87 6.10 2.50 1.95
C HIS A 87 7.09 2.76 3.08
N MET A 88 7.45 4.02 3.29
CA MET A 88 8.37 4.41 4.36
C MET A 88 7.79 4.06 5.74
N CYS A 89 6.52 4.41 5.98
CA CYS A 89 5.83 4.03 7.22
C CYS A 89 5.77 2.52 7.40
N ALA A 90 5.47 1.77 6.35
CA ALA A 90 5.42 0.30 6.40
C ALA A 90 6.79 -0.30 6.76
N ARG A 91 7.89 0.24 6.24
CA ARG A 91 9.26 -0.19 6.59
C ARG A 91 9.59 0.08 8.06
N LEU A 92 9.22 1.26 8.58
CA LEU A 92 9.41 1.59 10.00
C LEU A 92 8.60 0.66 10.91
N LEU A 93 7.33 0.43 10.58
CA LEU A 93 6.47 -0.49 11.30
C LEU A 93 6.99 -1.93 11.23
N LYS A 94 7.45 -2.37 10.06
CA LYS A 94 8.09 -3.68 9.90
C LYS A 94 9.29 -3.80 10.83
N LYS A 95 10.22 -2.85 10.80
CA LYS A 95 11.41 -2.85 11.66
C LYS A 95 11.06 -2.91 13.14
N ARG A 96 9.97 -2.27 13.55
CA ARG A 96 9.51 -2.24 14.95
C ARG A 96 8.81 -3.52 15.37
N LEU A 97 7.93 -4.09 14.51
CA LEU A 97 6.99 -5.15 14.88
C LEU A 97 7.46 -6.56 14.46
N GLU A 98 8.35 -6.67 13.47
CA GLU A 98 8.73 -7.98 12.90
C GLU A 98 9.33 -8.93 13.95
N LYS A 99 10.06 -8.38 14.92
CA LYS A 99 10.71 -9.14 16.01
C LYS A 99 9.91 -9.11 17.32
N ASP A 100 8.76 -8.44 17.35
CA ASP A 100 7.93 -8.37 18.54
C ASP A 100 7.12 -9.65 18.70
N GLU A 101 7.38 -10.39 19.79
CA GLU A 101 6.72 -11.67 20.06
C GLU A 101 5.22 -11.52 20.29
N ARG A 102 4.78 -10.43 20.94
CA ARG A 102 3.36 -10.15 21.19
C ARG A 102 2.64 -9.90 19.88
N TRP A 103 3.25 -9.12 18.99
CA TRP A 103 2.72 -8.89 17.66
C TRP A 103 2.60 -10.17 16.86
N ASN A 104 3.62 -11.01 16.85
CA ASN A 104 3.63 -12.27 16.13
C ASN A 104 2.59 -13.25 16.68
N ALA A 105 2.44 -13.33 18.01
CA ALA A 105 1.41 -14.11 18.67
C ALA A 105 0.00 -13.60 18.30
N PHE A 106 -0.23 -12.29 18.35
CA PHE A 106 -1.48 -11.67 17.94
C PHE A 106 -1.86 -12.01 16.50
N ILE A 107 -0.94 -11.89 15.55
CA ILE A 107 -1.19 -12.21 14.13
C ILE A 107 -1.51 -13.70 13.95
N LYS A 108 -0.82 -14.58 14.66
CA LYS A 108 -1.09 -16.02 14.64
C LYS A 108 -2.49 -16.31 15.16
N GLN A 109 -2.87 -15.75 16.32
CA GLN A 109 -4.19 -15.91 16.92
C GLN A 109 -5.29 -15.33 16.01
N THR A 110 -5.09 -14.16 15.45
CA THR A 110 -6.02 -13.55 14.50
C THR A 110 -6.30 -14.47 13.30
N THR A 111 -5.26 -15.14 12.79
CA THR A 111 -5.42 -16.09 11.69
C THR A 111 -6.24 -17.33 12.13
N GLN A 112 -6.00 -17.85 13.33
CA GLN A 112 -6.78 -18.97 13.88
C GLN A 112 -8.24 -18.58 14.11
N THR A 113 -8.48 -17.41 14.72
CA THR A 113 -9.82 -16.86 14.95
C THR A 113 -10.60 -16.76 13.64
N LYS A 114 -9.95 -16.32 12.56
CA LYS A 114 -10.59 -16.24 11.24
C LYS A 114 -11.19 -17.58 10.80
N PHE A 115 -10.47 -18.68 10.94
CA PHE A 115 -10.99 -20.00 10.56
C PHE A 115 -12.09 -20.48 11.49
N GLN A 116 -12.01 -20.14 12.78
CA GLN A 116 -12.99 -20.55 13.77
C GLN A 116 -14.32 -19.80 13.64
N THR A 117 -14.27 -18.50 13.28
CA THR A 117 -15.46 -17.64 13.25
C THR A 117 -16.14 -17.57 11.89
N ALA A 118 -15.43 -17.90 10.79
CA ALA A 118 -15.94 -17.72 9.44
C ALA A 118 -17.22 -18.51 9.11
N GLN A 119 -17.48 -19.60 9.83
CA GLN A 119 -18.65 -20.48 9.62
C GLN A 119 -19.60 -20.49 10.81
N THR A 120 -19.55 -19.46 11.65
CA THR A 120 -20.38 -19.33 12.85
C THR A 120 -21.22 -18.06 12.77
N GLU A 121 -22.14 -17.91 13.72
CA GLU A 121 -22.92 -16.68 13.92
C GLU A 121 -22.06 -15.44 14.14
N LEU A 122 -20.78 -15.63 14.51
CA LEU A 122 -19.80 -14.57 14.68
C LEU A 122 -19.10 -14.18 13.36
N ALA A 123 -19.58 -14.61 12.20
CA ALA A 123 -18.98 -14.33 10.90
C ALA A 123 -18.79 -12.82 10.64
N PHE A 124 -19.63 -11.95 11.23
CA PHE A 124 -19.49 -10.49 11.14
C PHE A 124 -18.27 -9.92 11.90
N LEU A 125 -17.66 -10.73 12.79
CA LEU A 125 -16.41 -10.42 13.51
C LEU A 125 -15.19 -11.13 12.90
N VAL A 126 -15.30 -11.68 11.70
CA VAL A 126 -14.17 -12.33 11.04
C VAL A 126 -13.03 -11.33 10.82
N PRO A 127 -11.81 -11.66 11.29
CA PRO A 127 -10.65 -10.80 11.09
C PRO A 127 -10.32 -10.59 9.60
N PRO A 128 -9.84 -9.41 9.22
CA PRO A 128 -9.42 -9.15 7.86
C PRO A 128 -8.23 -10.01 7.46
N ARG A 129 -8.13 -10.32 6.16
CA ARG A 129 -6.97 -11.04 5.64
C ARG A 129 -5.75 -10.13 5.60
N LEU A 130 -4.74 -10.43 6.38
CA LEU A 130 -3.45 -9.76 6.33
C LEU A 130 -2.55 -10.42 5.28
N ARG A 131 -2.28 -9.73 4.18
CA ARG A 131 -1.36 -10.20 3.13
C ARG A 131 0.08 -10.11 3.66
N SER A 132 0.86 -11.19 3.58
CA SER A 132 2.23 -11.24 4.12
C SER A 132 3.15 -10.13 3.56
N LYS A 133 3.09 -9.86 2.26
CA LYS A 133 3.91 -8.83 1.60
C LYS A 133 3.47 -7.38 1.89
N ALA A 134 2.17 -7.15 2.15
CA ALA A 134 1.62 -5.82 2.38
C ALA A 134 1.11 -5.63 3.82
N ARG A 135 1.49 -6.51 4.74
CA ARG A 135 1.01 -6.53 6.13
C ARG A 135 1.15 -5.18 6.82
N TYR A 136 2.31 -4.56 6.70
CA TYR A 136 2.62 -3.32 7.39
C TYR A 136 2.11 -2.07 6.65
N MET A 137 1.68 -2.19 5.41
CA MET A 137 1.03 -1.10 4.66
C MET A 137 -0.47 -0.99 4.98
N ASN A 138 -1.08 -2.04 5.52
CA ASN A 138 -2.53 -2.13 5.68
C ASN A 138 -2.93 -2.51 7.11
N LEU A 139 -2.26 -1.92 8.10
CA LEU A 139 -2.60 -2.14 9.51
C LEU A 139 -3.95 -1.55 9.90
N GLN A 140 -4.43 -0.54 9.18
CA GLN A 140 -5.70 0.11 9.46
C GLN A 140 -6.88 -0.87 9.46
N SER A 141 -6.86 -1.89 8.59
CA SER A 141 -7.92 -2.89 8.55
C SER A 141 -7.97 -3.75 9.82
N ILE A 142 -6.82 -4.15 10.35
CA ILE A 142 -6.76 -4.94 11.59
C ILE A 142 -7.08 -4.07 12.82
N THR A 143 -6.67 -2.81 12.82
CA THR A 143 -6.98 -1.88 13.91
C THR A 143 -8.49 -1.64 13.99
N ARG A 144 -9.14 -1.30 12.88
CA ARG A 144 -10.60 -1.12 12.82
C ARG A 144 -11.37 -2.38 13.23
N TRP A 145 -10.87 -3.54 12.83
CA TRP A 145 -11.45 -4.81 13.26
C TRP A 145 -11.33 -5.00 14.77
N ALA A 146 -10.15 -4.75 15.33
CA ALA A 146 -9.92 -4.86 16.77
C ALA A 146 -10.81 -3.87 17.57
N GLU A 147 -10.93 -2.63 17.11
CA GLU A 147 -11.83 -1.63 17.69
C GLU A 147 -13.30 -2.12 17.67
N LYS A 148 -13.74 -2.70 16.55
CA LYS A 148 -15.09 -3.29 16.44
C LYS A 148 -15.28 -4.43 17.42
N VAL A 149 -14.32 -5.34 17.55
CA VAL A 149 -14.40 -6.46 18.50
C VAL A 149 -14.49 -5.95 19.94
N LEU A 150 -13.65 -4.98 20.30
CA LEU A 150 -13.67 -4.37 21.63
C LEU A 150 -15.01 -3.68 21.92
N ALA A 151 -15.55 -2.92 20.97
CA ALA A 151 -16.84 -2.28 21.12
C ALA A 151 -17.98 -3.28 21.39
N VAL A 152 -17.98 -4.42 20.68
CA VAL A 152 -18.98 -5.50 20.89
C VAL A 152 -18.79 -6.20 22.24
N LEU A 153 -17.55 -6.32 22.72
CA LEU A 153 -17.29 -6.87 24.06
C LEU A 153 -17.76 -5.94 25.17
N ASP A 154 -17.60 -4.64 24.99
CA ASP A 154 -18.02 -3.61 25.95
C ASP A 154 -19.55 -3.43 25.95
N ASP A 155 -20.19 -3.52 24.80
CA ASP A 155 -21.65 -3.43 24.63
C ASP A 155 -22.16 -4.45 23.61
N PRO A 156 -22.58 -5.64 24.07
CA PRO A 156 -23.14 -6.68 23.19
C PRO A 156 -24.41 -6.26 22.44
N SER A 157 -25.11 -5.22 22.88
CA SER A 157 -26.32 -4.72 22.20
C SER A 157 -26.02 -4.04 20.86
N LEU A 158 -24.74 -3.68 20.61
CA LEU A 158 -24.28 -3.15 19.33
C LEU A 158 -24.29 -4.19 18.19
N VAL A 159 -24.50 -5.46 18.53
CA VAL A 159 -24.63 -6.51 17.52
C VAL A 159 -26.05 -6.46 16.95
N ASP A 160 -26.17 -5.88 15.78
CA ASP A 160 -27.41 -5.96 15.01
C ASP A 160 -27.51 -7.33 14.34
N TYR A 161 -28.17 -8.26 15.02
CA TYR A 161 -28.46 -9.60 14.49
C TYR A 161 -29.46 -9.57 13.33
N SER A 162 -30.14 -8.45 13.07
CA SER A 162 -31.10 -8.33 11.97
C SER A 162 -30.43 -8.31 10.58
N SER A 163 -29.15 -7.97 10.53
CA SER A 163 -28.34 -8.02 9.30
C SER A 163 -27.78 -9.42 8.98
N CYS A 164 -27.87 -10.36 9.91
CA CYS A 164 -27.66 -11.76 9.64
C CYS A 164 -28.94 -12.29 8.98
N SER A 165 -29.04 -12.17 7.66
CA SER A 165 -30.16 -12.73 6.93
C SER A 165 -30.23 -14.24 7.21
N VAL A 166 -31.31 -14.65 7.86
CA VAL A 166 -31.65 -16.04 8.13
C VAL A 166 -31.74 -16.86 6.84
N ASP A 167 -31.84 -16.19 5.69
CA ASP A 167 -31.92 -16.75 4.35
C ASP A 167 -30.66 -17.50 3.88
N ARG A 168 -29.50 -17.28 4.52
CA ARG A 168 -28.25 -18.03 4.20
C ARG A 168 -28.06 -19.31 5.04
N LEU A 169 -28.93 -19.59 5.97
CA LEU A 169 -28.88 -20.83 6.77
C LEU A 169 -29.69 -21.98 6.15
N ASN A 170 -30.38 -21.72 5.04
CA ASN A 170 -31.24 -22.70 4.37
C ASN A 170 -30.74 -23.13 2.97
N GLU A 171 -29.57 -22.71 2.54
CA GLU A 171 -28.84 -23.19 1.37
C GLU A 171 -27.60 -24.00 1.79
#